data_a97ae3225ef6415d0ce3d0d78af50ca1
#
_entry.id   a97ae3225ef6415d0ce3d0d78af50ca1
#
_cell.length_a   1.000
_cell.length_b   1.000
_cell.length_c   1.000
_cell.angle_alpha   90.00
_cell.angle_beta   90.00
_cell.angle_gamma   90.00
#
_symmetry.space_group_name_H-M   'P 1'
#
loop_
_entity.id
_entity.type
_entity.pdbx_description
1 polymer ?
#
loop_
_entity_poly.entity_id
_entity_poly.type
_entity_poly.pdbx_seq_one_letter_code
_entity_poly.pdbx_strand_id
1 'polypeptide(L)'
;RNQLTINLDQKPIRLIDAAVQADFSPNSQDKLLGSKGLLRRDNQVYKINLNKVFKSVNPKENFYLKKDDVLFIDRNSDSIQVFGEVSRPGIYFPNDDFSLTELLSVSGLNKLTANAKKIYVIREDYNQFLKINVFELDVTNPVNLIIGKRFKLQSKDIVFIPATRLVKWNRVISLLTPQTELFTSYNPIIQDGFKASSENITE
;
A
#
# COMPACT_ATOMS: atom_id res chain seq x y z
N ARG A 1 -6.06 4.29 -20.38
CA ARG A 1 -5.87 2.82 -20.41
C ARG A 1 -5.32 2.48 -21.78
N ASN A 2 -4.06 2.03 -21.85
CA ASN A 2 -3.51 1.56 -23.11
C ASN A 2 -3.86 0.08 -23.27
N GLN A 3 -4.48 -0.26 -24.39
CA GLN A 3 -4.74 -1.65 -24.76
C GLN A 3 -3.67 -2.06 -25.78
N LEU A 4 -2.96 -3.15 -25.52
CA LEU A 4 -1.99 -3.74 -26.43
C LEU A 4 -2.54 -5.10 -26.88
N THR A 5 -2.60 -5.32 -28.18
CA THR A 5 -2.92 -6.63 -28.76
C THR A 5 -1.63 -7.27 -29.23
N ILE A 6 -1.32 -8.48 -28.74
CA ILE A 6 -0.12 -9.22 -29.10
C ILE A 6 -0.54 -10.43 -29.93
N ASN A 7 0.08 -10.57 -31.12
CA ASN A 7 -0.16 -11.72 -31.98
C ASN A 7 0.75 -12.90 -31.55
N LEU A 8 0.14 -14.03 -31.19
CA LEU A 8 0.83 -15.24 -30.75
C LEU A 8 1.13 -16.23 -31.88
N ASP A 9 0.66 -15.94 -33.10
CA ASP A 9 0.77 -16.91 -34.22
C ASP A 9 2.20 -17.10 -34.69
N GLN A 10 3.09 -16.15 -34.46
CA GLN A 10 4.47 -16.20 -34.94
C GLN A 10 5.47 -16.75 -33.91
N LYS A 11 5.23 -16.53 -32.62
CA LYS A 11 6.12 -16.98 -31.54
C LYS A 11 5.37 -17.11 -30.22
N PRO A 12 5.55 -18.21 -29.47
CA PRO A 12 5.03 -18.34 -28.16
C PRO A 12 5.61 -17.22 -27.24
N ILE A 13 4.74 -16.46 -26.59
CA ILE A 13 5.12 -15.35 -25.72
C ILE A 13 4.89 -15.74 -24.27
N ARG A 14 5.86 -15.44 -23.41
CA ARG A 14 5.75 -15.67 -21.97
C ARG A 14 5.14 -14.45 -21.27
N LEU A 15 4.66 -14.66 -20.08
CA LEU A 15 4.03 -13.62 -19.25
C LEU A 15 4.93 -12.39 -19.07
N ILE A 16 6.23 -12.59 -18.80
CA ILE A 16 7.20 -11.49 -18.66
C ILE A 16 7.31 -10.69 -19.94
N ASP A 17 7.43 -11.37 -21.11
CA ASP A 17 7.59 -10.70 -22.39
C ASP A 17 6.37 -9.84 -22.73
N ALA A 18 5.17 -10.35 -22.45
CA ALA A 18 3.93 -9.60 -22.63
C ALA A 18 3.84 -8.41 -21.66
N ALA A 19 4.26 -8.60 -20.43
CA ALA A 19 4.26 -7.50 -19.44
C ALA A 19 5.25 -6.39 -19.84
N VAL A 20 6.44 -6.75 -20.34
CA VAL A 20 7.43 -5.77 -20.85
C VAL A 20 6.90 -5.03 -22.07
N GLN A 21 6.26 -5.73 -23.02
CA GLN A 21 5.63 -5.08 -24.18
C GLN A 21 4.49 -4.13 -23.77
N ALA A 22 3.81 -4.41 -22.65
CA ALA A 22 2.82 -3.52 -22.06
C ALA A 22 3.44 -2.39 -21.20
N ASP A 23 4.75 -2.13 -21.37
CA ASP A 23 5.50 -1.09 -20.65
C ASP A 23 5.55 -1.31 -19.13
N PHE A 24 5.52 -2.57 -18.69
CA PHE A 24 5.74 -2.92 -17.30
C PHE A 24 7.23 -3.22 -17.06
N SER A 25 7.86 -2.42 -16.22
CA SER A 25 9.24 -2.65 -15.79
C SER A 25 9.34 -2.62 -14.25
N PRO A 26 9.78 -3.72 -13.62
CA PRO A 26 9.95 -3.75 -12.16
C PRO A 26 11.11 -2.90 -11.66
N ASN A 27 11.99 -2.44 -12.55
CA ASN A 27 13.17 -1.63 -12.26
C ASN A 27 13.00 -0.15 -12.64
N SER A 28 11.84 0.26 -13.15
CA SER A 28 11.58 1.68 -13.38
C SER A 28 11.76 2.43 -12.06
N GLN A 29 12.35 3.63 -12.12
CA GLN A 29 12.53 4.48 -10.94
C GLN A 29 11.19 4.84 -10.27
N ASP A 30 10.10 4.65 -10.97
CA ASP A 30 8.75 4.55 -10.44
C ASP A 30 8.54 3.23 -9.69
N LYS A 31 9.34 3.01 -8.65
CA LYS A 31 9.16 1.91 -7.67
C LYS A 31 7.78 1.90 -7.01
N LEU A 32 6.95 2.81 -7.43
CA LEU A 32 5.62 3.13 -6.95
C LEU A 32 4.51 2.44 -7.76
N LEU A 33 4.83 1.74 -8.86
CA LEU A 33 3.82 1.09 -9.68
C LEU A 33 3.44 -0.28 -9.11
N GLY A 34 2.16 -0.47 -8.89
CA GLY A 34 1.60 -1.72 -8.40
C GLY A 34 1.98 -2.91 -9.29
N SER A 35 2.17 -4.04 -8.67
CA SER A 35 2.68 -5.26 -9.27
C SER A 35 1.61 -6.31 -9.58
N LYS A 36 0.35 -5.95 -9.40
CA LYS A 36 -0.75 -6.91 -9.56
C LYS A 36 -1.20 -6.97 -11.01
N GLY A 37 -1.26 -8.20 -11.51
CA GLY A 37 -1.89 -8.54 -12.77
C GLY A 37 -3.11 -9.42 -12.56
N LEU A 38 -4.07 -9.32 -13.46
CA LEU A 38 -5.16 -10.26 -13.59
C LEU A 38 -5.07 -10.91 -14.97
N LEU A 39 -4.98 -12.22 -15.00
CA LEU A 39 -5.03 -12.99 -16.24
C LEU A 39 -6.42 -13.61 -16.35
N ARG A 40 -7.15 -13.25 -17.40
CA ARG A 40 -8.37 -13.95 -17.77
C ARG A 40 -8.01 -15.00 -18.82
N ARG A 41 -8.29 -16.26 -18.49
CA ARG A 41 -8.12 -17.43 -19.36
C ARG A 41 -9.31 -18.35 -19.21
N ASP A 42 -9.91 -18.81 -20.28
CA ASP A 42 -11.03 -19.78 -20.27
C ASP A 42 -12.17 -19.35 -19.31
N ASN A 43 -12.54 -18.10 -19.33
CA ASN A 43 -13.54 -17.46 -18.44
C ASN A 43 -13.18 -17.45 -16.93
N GLN A 44 -11.97 -17.86 -16.57
CA GLN A 44 -11.47 -17.78 -15.20
C GLN A 44 -10.48 -16.62 -15.06
N VAL A 45 -10.44 -16.02 -13.85
CA VAL A 45 -9.56 -14.90 -13.53
C VAL A 45 -8.52 -15.35 -12.51
N TYR A 46 -7.25 -15.25 -12.90
CA TYR A 46 -6.11 -15.59 -12.06
C TYR A 46 -5.41 -14.31 -11.61
N LYS A 47 -5.15 -14.19 -10.30
CA LYS A 47 -4.36 -13.10 -9.73
C LYS A 47 -2.88 -13.42 -9.91
N ILE A 48 -2.12 -12.49 -10.45
CA ILE A 48 -0.69 -12.61 -10.72
C ILE A 48 0.06 -11.51 -9.99
N ASN A 49 1.10 -11.89 -9.25
CA ASN A 49 2.06 -10.93 -8.72
C ASN A 49 3.21 -10.79 -9.72
N LEU A 50 3.17 -9.75 -10.55
CA LEU A 50 4.17 -9.53 -11.59
C LEU A 50 5.57 -9.33 -11.02
N ASN A 51 5.73 -8.62 -9.91
CA ASN A 51 7.03 -8.45 -9.27
C ASN A 51 7.64 -9.77 -8.82
N LYS A 52 6.80 -10.68 -8.30
CA LYS A 52 7.25 -12.02 -7.94
C LYS A 52 7.72 -12.80 -9.17
N VAL A 53 6.95 -12.75 -10.25
CA VAL A 53 7.28 -13.41 -11.52
C VAL A 53 8.61 -12.89 -12.07
N PHE A 54 8.86 -11.58 -12.05
CA PHE A 54 10.11 -10.99 -12.52
C PHE A 54 11.32 -11.33 -11.65
N LYS A 55 11.12 -11.50 -10.34
CA LYS A 55 12.18 -11.85 -9.38
C LYS A 55 12.40 -13.35 -9.27
N SER A 56 11.45 -14.15 -9.72
CA SER A 56 11.48 -15.60 -9.57
C SER A 56 12.42 -16.23 -10.58
N VAL A 57 13.24 -17.15 -10.10
CA VAL A 57 14.03 -18.06 -10.95
C VAL A 57 13.18 -19.25 -11.40
N ASN A 58 11.96 -19.41 -10.87
CA ASN A 58 11.11 -20.55 -11.19
C ASN A 58 10.42 -20.38 -12.55
N PRO A 59 10.75 -21.22 -13.56
CA PRO A 59 10.15 -21.10 -14.90
C PRO A 59 8.63 -21.30 -14.91
N LYS A 60 8.06 -21.97 -13.91
CA LYS A 60 6.62 -22.20 -13.80
C LYS A 60 5.83 -20.94 -13.54
N GLU A 61 6.44 -19.91 -12.94
CA GLU A 61 5.81 -18.62 -12.71
C GLU A 61 5.77 -17.75 -13.97
N ASN A 62 6.73 -17.94 -14.90
CA ASN A 62 6.77 -17.27 -16.20
C ASN A 62 6.24 -18.21 -17.29
N PHE A 63 4.97 -18.52 -17.25
CA PHE A 63 4.30 -19.44 -18.18
C PHE A 63 4.02 -18.78 -19.55
N TYR A 64 3.73 -19.62 -20.54
CA TYR A 64 3.32 -19.17 -21.87
C TYR A 64 1.87 -18.68 -21.85
N LEU A 65 1.64 -17.57 -22.54
CA LEU A 65 0.31 -17.09 -22.83
C LEU A 65 -0.34 -17.95 -23.93
N LYS A 66 -1.65 -18.10 -23.84
CA LYS A 66 -2.49 -18.79 -24.81
C LYS A 66 -3.31 -17.80 -25.62
N LYS A 67 -3.83 -18.27 -26.75
CA LYS A 67 -4.81 -17.51 -27.52
C LYS A 67 -5.99 -17.11 -26.62
N ASP A 68 -6.49 -15.90 -26.83
CA ASP A 68 -7.60 -15.29 -26.08
C ASP A 68 -7.31 -15.01 -24.60
N ASP A 69 -6.08 -15.17 -24.12
CA ASP A 69 -5.67 -14.65 -22.83
C ASP A 69 -5.75 -13.13 -22.80
N VAL A 70 -6.32 -12.59 -21.72
CA VAL A 70 -6.31 -11.15 -21.46
C VAL A 70 -5.53 -10.90 -20.19
N LEU A 71 -4.39 -10.24 -20.33
CA LEU A 71 -3.59 -9.77 -19.19
C LEU A 71 -3.96 -8.32 -18.87
N PHE A 72 -4.54 -8.12 -17.71
CA PHE A 72 -4.81 -6.80 -17.16
C PHE A 72 -3.76 -6.46 -16.11
N ILE A 73 -2.99 -5.39 -16.32
CA ILE A 73 -1.99 -4.90 -15.37
C ILE A 73 -2.59 -3.70 -14.65
N ASP A 74 -2.88 -3.88 -13.35
CA ASP A 74 -3.37 -2.80 -12.51
C ASP A 74 -2.20 -2.08 -11.86
N ARG A 75 -1.95 -0.87 -12.34
CA ARG A 75 -0.85 -0.03 -11.86
C ARG A 75 -1.21 0.74 -10.58
N ASN A 76 -2.48 0.83 -10.23
CA ASN A 76 -2.98 1.76 -9.20
C ASN A 76 -3.84 1.13 -8.11
N SER A 77 -4.01 -0.20 -8.08
CA SER A 77 -4.98 -0.82 -7.18
C SER A 77 -4.64 -0.77 -5.70
N ASP A 78 -3.35 -0.66 -5.35
CA ASP A 78 -2.88 -0.83 -3.99
C ASP A 78 -2.00 0.34 -3.55
N SER A 79 -2.59 1.53 -3.51
CA SER A 79 -1.86 2.71 -3.07
C SER A 79 -1.96 2.89 -1.55
N ILE A 80 -0.86 3.35 -0.96
CA ILE A 80 -0.76 3.85 0.41
C ILE A 80 -0.40 5.33 0.33
N GLN A 81 -1.06 6.15 1.11
CA GLN A 81 -0.78 7.58 1.15
C GLN A 81 0.05 7.91 2.39
N VAL A 82 1.09 8.72 2.20
CA VAL A 82 2.00 9.15 3.28
C VAL A 82 2.01 10.66 3.38
N PHE A 83 1.67 11.15 4.55
CA PHE A 83 1.59 12.58 4.85
C PHE A 83 2.38 12.96 6.11
N GLY A 84 2.64 14.26 6.26
CA GLY A 84 3.25 14.85 7.44
C GLY A 84 4.77 14.97 7.34
N GLU A 85 5.46 14.84 8.45
CA GLU A 85 6.88 15.10 8.61
C GLU A 85 7.76 13.95 8.09
N VAL A 86 7.70 13.72 6.80
CA VAL A 86 8.51 12.75 6.06
C VAL A 86 9.34 13.45 4.99
N SER A 87 10.45 12.85 4.62
CA SER A 87 11.33 13.39 3.57
C SER A 87 10.68 13.29 2.18
N ARG A 88 9.84 12.30 1.96
CA ARG A 88 9.15 12.03 0.69
C ARG A 88 7.68 11.72 0.94
N PRO A 89 6.84 12.74 1.13
CA PRO A 89 5.39 12.56 1.18
C PRO A 89 4.86 12.17 -0.21
N GLY A 90 3.75 11.46 -0.25
CA GLY A 90 3.11 11.10 -1.52
C GLY A 90 2.39 9.76 -1.49
N ILE A 91 2.12 9.24 -2.68
CA ILE A 91 1.42 7.98 -2.88
C ILE A 91 2.46 6.90 -3.18
N TYR A 92 2.37 5.79 -2.46
CA TYR A 92 3.22 4.61 -2.61
C TYR A 92 2.39 3.44 -3.10
N PHE A 93 2.95 2.65 -4.01
CA PHE A 93 2.32 1.44 -4.57
C PHE A 93 3.15 0.22 -4.14
N PRO A 94 2.96 -0.26 -2.92
CA PRO A 94 3.79 -1.32 -2.39
C PRO A 94 3.47 -2.67 -3.03
N ASN A 95 4.44 -3.56 -2.93
CA ASN A 95 4.23 -4.97 -3.20
C ASN A 95 3.43 -5.62 -2.08
N ASP A 96 2.94 -6.85 -2.31
CA ASP A 96 2.37 -7.67 -1.26
C ASP A 96 3.35 -7.78 -0.07
N ASP A 97 2.81 -7.86 1.13
CA ASP A 97 3.56 -7.96 2.39
C ASP A 97 4.40 -6.74 2.80
N PHE A 98 4.12 -5.58 2.22
CA PHE A 98 4.83 -4.34 2.58
C PHE A 98 4.48 -3.90 4.01
N SER A 99 5.52 -3.68 4.81
CA SER A 99 5.36 -3.35 6.22
C SER A 99 5.45 -1.84 6.49
N LEU A 100 4.95 -1.43 7.66
CA LEU A 100 5.05 -0.04 8.10
C LEU A 100 6.53 0.40 8.24
N THR A 101 7.40 -0.45 8.77
CA THR A 101 8.84 -0.13 8.89
C THR A 101 9.50 0.04 7.53
N GLU A 102 9.14 -0.76 6.52
CA GLU A 102 9.64 -0.60 5.15
C GLU A 102 9.17 0.72 4.56
N LEU A 103 7.89 1.08 4.75
CA LEU A 103 7.36 2.37 4.31
C LEU A 103 8.13 3.54 4.94
N LEU A 104 8.33 3.51 6.27
CA LEU A 104 9.08 4.55 6.98
C LEU A 104 10.53 4.65 6.50
N SER A 105 11.15 3.54 6.15
CA SER A 105 12.52 3.51 5.61
C SER A 105 12.59 4.14 4.23
N VAL A 106 11.57 3.94 3.38
CA VAL A 106 11.51 4.50 2.02
C VAL A 106 11.09 5.97 2.04
N SER A 107 10.06 6.33 2.80
CA SER A 107 9.56 7.70 2.90
C SER A 107 10.52 8.62 3.67
N GLY A 108 11.26 8.05 4.62
CA GLY A 108 12.17 8.75 5.50
C GLY A 108 11.46 9.67 6.50
N LEU A 109 11.82 9.59 7.77
CA LEU A 109 11.33 10.54 8.78
C LEU A 109 12.14 11.83 8.73
N ASN A 110 11.49 12.97 8.84
CA ASN A 110 12.20 14.23 9.06
C ASN A 110 12.78 14.24 10.48
N LYS A 111 14.10 14.10 10.59
CA LYS A 111 14.80 13.93 11.87
C LYS A 111 14.60 15.10 12.83
N LEU A 112 14.33 16.31 12.32
CA LEU A 112 14.22 17.53 13.13
C LEU A 112 12.80 17.80 13.58
N THR A 113 11.81 17.44 12.78
CA THR A 113 10.44 17.89 12.98
C THR A 113 9.44 16.77 13.23
N ALA A 114 9.74 15.54 12.81
CA ALA A 114 8.85 14.41 12.98
C ALA A 114 8.69 13.97 14.43
N ASN A 115 7.44 13.78 14.85
CA ASN A 115 7.15 13.16 16.13
C ASN A 115 7.19 11.64 16.02
N ALA A 116 8.38 11.08 16.22
CA ALA A 116 8.60 9.64 16.14
C ALA A 116 7.85 8.81 17.22
N LYS A 117 7.29 9.46 18.24
CA LYS A 117 6.44 8.80 19.26
C LYS A 117 5.05 8.48 18.75
N LYS A 118 4.60 9.12 17.66
CA LYS A 118 3.21 9.05 17.20
C LYS A 118 3.14 8.94 15.68
N ILE A 119 3.29 7.74 15.18
CA ILE A 119 3.07 7.44 13.77
C ILE A 119 1.70 6.81 13.65
N TYR A 120 0.82 7.39 12.87
CA TYR A 120 -0.54 6.92 12.70
C TYR A 120 -0.72 6.18 11.39
N VAL A 121 -1.41 5.04 11.45
CA VAL A 121 -1.94 4.35 10.27
C VAL A 121 -3.46 4.38 10.37
N ILE A 122 -4.08 4.98 9.38
CA ILE A 122 -5.53 5.14 9.28
C ILE A 122 -6.02 4.17 8.22
N ARG A 123 -6.94 3.30 8.59
CA ARG A 123 -7.49 2.24 7.74
C ARG A 123 -9.00 2.23 7.78
N GLU A 124 -9.62 2.31 6.62
CA GLU A 124 -11.06 2.13 6.48
C GLU A 124 -11.43 0.65 6.58
N ASP A 125 -12.48 0.35 7.36
CA ASP A 125 -13.04 -0.99 7.42
C ASP A 125 -14.17 -1.13 6.39
N TYR A 126 -13.86 -1.77 5.27
CA TYR A 126 -14.83 -1.94 4.18
C TYR A 126 -16.01 -2.87 4.51
N ASN A 127 -15.93 -3.62 5.60
CA ASN A 127 -17.02 -4.51 6.03
C ASN A 127 -18.06 -3.78 6.88
N GLN A 128 -17.72 -2.60 7.40
CA GLN A 128 -18.62 -1.79 8.21
C GLN A 128 -18.65 -0.37 7.65
N PHE A 129 -19.85 0.07 7.31
CA PHE A 129 -20.03 1.41 6.77
C PHE A 129 -19.50 2.46 7.76
N LEU A 130 -18.59 3.30 7.27
CA LEU A 130 -18.00 4.44 7.99
C LEU A 130 -17.15 4.10 9.23
N LYS A 131 -16.66 2.88 9.38
CA LYS A 131 -15.73 2.56 10.45
C LYS A 131 -14.29 2.78 10.02
N ILE A 132 -13.56 3.56 10.80
CA ILE A 132 -12.13 3.85 10.60
C ILE A 132 -11.34 3.28 11.78
N ASN A 133 -10.32 2.50 11.47
CA ASN A 133 -9.36 2.00 12.44
C ASN A 133 -8.11 2.88 12.41
N VAL A 134 -7.67 3.34 13.57
CA VAL A 134 -6.45 4.13 13.71
C VAL A 134 -5.47 3.38 14.58
N PHE A 135 -4.27 3.16 14.04
CA PHE A 135 -3.17 2.49 14.74
C PHE A 135 -2.10 3.54 15.04
N GLU A 136 -1.56 3.52 16.25
CA GLU A 136 -0.45 4.39 16.66
C GLU A 136 0.80 3.54 16.92
N LEU A 137 1.95 3.94 16.37
CA LEU A 137 3.24 3.32 16.61
C LEU A 137 4.25 4.35 17.12
N ASP A 138 4.89 4.03 18.25
CA ASP A 138 6.05 4.76 18.76
C ASP A 138 7.34 4.10 18.24
N VAL A 139 8.07 4.76 17.36
CA VAL A 139 9.34 4.26 16.80
C VAL A 139 10.59 4.83 17.49
N THR A 140 10.43 5.56 18.60
CA THR A 140 11.57 5.98 19.43
C THR A 140 12.21 4.81 20.15
N ASN A 141 11.43 3.76 20.42
CA ASN A 141 11.95 2.49 20.94
C ASN A 141 12.31 1.56 19.76
N PRO A 142 13.57 1.13 19.62
CA PRO A 142 13.99 0.25 18.53
C PRO A 142 13.24 -1.09 18.47
N VAL A 143 12.75 -1.60 19.60
CA VAL A 143 11.94 -2.84 19.65
C VAL A 143 10.65 -2.67 18.86
N ASN A 144 10.04 -1.49 18.89
CA ASN A 144 8.82 -1.20 18.17
C ASN A 144 8.99 -1.20 16.64
N LEU A 145 10.23 -1.06 16.13
CA LEU A 145 10.51 -1.26 14.71
C LEU A 145 10.25 -2.70 14.26
N ILE A 146 10.44 -3.69 15.15
CA ILE A 146 10.10 -5.09 14.87
C ILE A 146 8.59 -5.25 14.77
N ILE A 147 7.84 -4.56 15.64
CA ILE A 147 6.36 -4.53 15.59
C ILE A 147 5.91 -3.89 14.26
N GLY A 148 6.47 -2.74 13.90
CA GLY A 148 6.22 -2.09 12.62
C GLY A 148 6.55 -2.98 11.41
N LYS A 149 7.58 -3.83 11.50
CA LYS A 149 7.91 -4.82 10.47
C LYS A 149 6.85 -5.92 10.33
N ARG A 150 6.24 -6.31 11.43
CA ARG A 150 5.14 -7.29 11.43
C ARG A 150 3.81 -6.68 11.00
N PHE A 151 3.64 -5.37 11.17
CA PHE A 151 2.43 -4.67 10.76
C PHE A 151 2.40 -4.50 9.24
N LYS A 152 1.55 -5.28 8.58
CA LYS A 152 1.36 -5.23 7.14
C LYS A 152 0.40 -4.12 6.76
N LEU A 153 0.87 -3.23 5.92
CA LEU A 153 0.05 -2.17 5.35
C LEU A 153 -0.90 -2.76 4.32
N GLN A 154 -2.07 -2.17 4.22
CA GLN A 154 -3.10 -2.57 3.26
C GLN A 154 -3.31 -1.46 2.22
N SER A 155 -3.90 -1.85 1.11
CA SER A 155 -4.35 -0.89 0.11
C SER A 155 -5.24 0.17 0.72
N LYS A 156 -5.01 1.42 0.32
CA LYS A 156 -5.70 2.64 0.77
C LYS A 156 -5.42 3.06 2.22
N ASP A 157 -4.47 2.41 2.91
CA ASP A 157 -4.00 2.94 4.19
C ASP A 157 -3.45 4.36 4.01
N ILE A 158 -3.73 5.20 5.00
CA ILE A 158 -3.13 6.52 5.13
C ILE A 158 -2.15 6.48 6.29
N VAL A 159 -0.88 6.78 6.02
CA VAL A 159 0.15 6.88 7.06
C VAL A 159 0.45 8.36 7.30
N PHE A 160 0.25 8.80 8.53
CA PHE A 160 0.47 10.18 8.93
C PHE A 160 1.51 10.31 10.03
N ILE A 161 2.51 11.15 9.79
CA ILE A 161 3.60 11.44 10.73
C ILE A 161 3.45 12.91 11.18
N PRO A 162 3.00 13.17 12.42
CA PRO A 162 2.82 14.53 12.91
C PRO A 162 4.14 15.21 13.22
N ALA A 163 4.12 16.54 13.27
CA ALA A 163 5.21 17.35 13.80
C ALA A 163 5.36 17.18 15.32
N THR A 164 6.56 17.45 15.85
CA THR A 164 6.86 17.43 17.29
C THR A 164 6.08 18.46 18.09
N ARG A 165 5.68 19.59 17.51
CA ARG A 165 4.77 20.58 18.12
C ARG A 165 3.34 20.22 17.76
N LEU A 166 2.54 19.95 18.78
CA LEU A 166 1.14 19.56 18.79
C LEU A 166 0.31 20.09 17.61
N VAL A 167 0.14 19.28 16.59
CA VAL A 167 -1.03 19.38 15.74
C VAL A 167 -2.11 18.60 16.48
N LYS A 168 -3.14 19.29 17.00
CA LYS A 168 -4.28 18.62 17.63
C LYS A 168 -4.83 17.59 16.64
N TRP A 169 -5.07 16.37 17.11
CA TRP A 169 -5.62 15.27 16.31
C TRP A 169 -6.80 15.69 15.43
N ASN A 170 -7.72 16.50 16.00
CA ASN A 170 -8.86 17.04 15.27
C ASN A 170 -8.49 17.84 14.02
N ARG A 171 -7.34 18.52 14.02
CA ARG A 171 -6.88 19.25 12.84
C ARG A 171 -6.36 18.33 11.77
N VAL A 172 -5.74 17.21 12.16
CA VAL A 172 -5.27 16.18 11.22
C VAL A 172 -6.45 15.52 10.55
N ILE A 173 -7.43 15.11 11.34
CA ILE A 173 -8.65 14.47 10.83
C ILE A 173 -9.43 15.43 9.92
N SER A 174 -9.56 16.71 10.28
CA SER A 174 -10.25 17.70 9.42
C SER A 174 -9.54 17.96 8.10
N LEU A 175 -8.23 17.73 8.02
CA LEU A 175 -7.47 17.83 6.77
C LEU A 175 -7.71 16.62 5.86
N LEU A 176 -7.95 15.45 6.44
CA LEU A 176 -8.17 14.20 5.70
C LEU A 176 -9.63 14.00 5.29
N THR A 177 -10.57 14.61 6.02
CA THR A 177 -12.02 14.50 5.78
C THR A 177 -12.69 15.87 5.80
N PRO A 178 -12.67 16.60 4.68
CA PRO A 178 -13.18 17.98 4.66
C PRO A 178 -14.67 18.14 4.96
N GLN A 179 -15.48 17.11 4.99
CA GLN A 179 -16.94 17.24 5.10
C GLN A 179 -17.67 16.03 5.67
N THR A 180 -17.26 15.36 6.73
CA THR A 180 -18.14 14.31 7.22
C THR A 180 -18.13 14.09 8.71
N GLU A 181 -19.31 14.02 9.29
CA GLU A 181 -19.68 13.50 10.60
C GLU A 181 -19.39 11.96 10.71
N LEU A 182 -18.28 11.47 10.14
CA LEU A 182 -18.05 10.06 9.85
C LEU A 182 -17.25 9.31 10.93
N PHE A 183 -16.88 9.97 12.01
CA PHE A 183 -16.11 9.33 13.07
C PHE A 183 -17.03 8.84 14.19
N THR A 184 -17.61 7.65 14.02
CA THR A 184 -18.48 7.06 15.04
C THR A 184 -17.80 6.08 15.97
N SER A 185 -16.60 5.63 15.70
CA SER A 185 -15.90 4.81 16.68
C SER A 185 -14.42 4.65 16.39
N TYR A 186 -13.65 4.94 17.39
CA TYR A 186 -12.24 4.69 17.49
C TYR A 186 -12.06 3.46 18.40
N ASN A 187 -11.60 2.35 17.91
CA ASN A 187 -11.40 1.13 18.69
C ASN A 187 -9.90 0.90 18.95
N PRO A 188 -9.49 0.76 20.22
CA PRO A 188 -8.13 0.40 20.54
C PRO A 188 -7.87 -1.06 20.21
N ILE A 189 -6.90 -1.34 19.35
CA ILE A 189 -6.29 -2.66 19.28
C ILE A 189 -4.96 -2.55 20.02
N ILE A 190 -4.95 -3.06 21.23
CA ILE A 190 -3.72 -3.16 22.03
C ILE A 190 -3.06 -4.47 21.63
N GLN A 191 -2.06 -4.39 20.78
CA GLN A 191 -0.97 -5.38 20.75
C GLN A 191 0.27 -4.64 21.22
N ASP A 192 1.13 -5.29 21.98
CA ASP A 192 2.33 -4.68 22.55
C ASP A 192 3.08 -3.82 21.52
N GLY A 193 3.11 -2.49 21.76
CA GLY A 193 3.73 -1.48 20.91
C GLY A 193 2.78 -0.74 19.95
N PHE A 194 1.58 -1.23 19.68
CA PHE A 194 0.51 -0.50 19.03
C PHE A 194 -0.54 -0.11 20.07
N LYS A 195 -0.71 1.18 20.28
CA LYS A 195 -1.86 1.71 20.99
C LYS A 195 -2.84 2.21 19.93
N ALA A 196 -4.00 1.62 19.90
CA ALA A 196 -5.15 2.26 19.29
C ALA A 196 -5.98 2.80 20.45
N SER A 197 -6.36 4.05 20.48
CA SER A 197 -7.19 4.61 21.53
C SER A 197 -8.60 4.86 21.01
N SER A 198 -9.59 4.43 21.78
CA SER A 198 -10.98 4.75 21.55
C SER A 198 -11.33 5.96 22.41
N GLU A 199 -11.27 7.16 21.87
CA GLU A 199 -12.04 8.23 22.46
C GLU A 199 -13.33 8.38 21.66
N ASN A 200 -14.46 8.23 22.33
CA ASN A 200 -15.74 8.67 21.81
C ASN A 200 -15.61 10.18 21.59
N ILE A 201 -15.59 10.58 20.34
CA ILE A 201 -15.74 11.99 19.99
C ILE A 201 -17.23 12.26 20.03
N THR A 202 -17.77 12.41 21.24
CA THR A 202 -19.00 13.12 21.50
C THR A 202 -18.58 14.48 22.04
N GLU A 203 -18.66 15.48 21.18
CA GLU A 203 -19.06 16.88 21.36
C GLU A 203 -18.56 17.74 20.22
#